data_39f81e23e7a8ab6d1984eb296d1d3a4c
#
_entry.id   39f81e23e7a8ab6d1984eb296d1d3a4c
#
_cell.length_a   1.000
_cell.length_b   1.000
_cell.length_c   1.000
_cell.angle_alpha   90.00
_cell.angle_beta   90.00
_cell.angle_gamma   90.00
#
_symmetry.space_group_name_H-M   'P 1'
#
loop_
_entity.id
_entity.type
_entity.pdbx_description
1 polymer ?
#
loop_
_entity_poly.entity_id
_entity_poly.type
_entity_poly.pdbx_seq_one_letter_code
_entity_poly.pdbx_strand_id
1 'polypeptide(L)'
;MGARLARQLLAKGQLAGSTLTQVVLADQFPAPADLAADPRVEVLTGPLLEQCTGFAQRKFDGVFHLASAVSGECEADFDLGMRSNLDSTRALLDALRAAGNCPRLLFSSSVAVYGPDPAHPLPDVVTDDTFTTPQTSYGAQKLMCEYMVADYSRKGYIDGRSARLMTVSVRPGKPNGAASSFFSGILREPLAGEESICPVDASVSHPVSSPGVTVRSLIAIFEASADEFQGRSAMNLPALNVTVAQMLDALEVVAGPAVRARVKFVRDERIANIVANWPKGAKALRAPRLGLQPDANFQDVIRQYIDDCKAAGLEKTALKGL
;
A
#
# COMPACT_ATOMS: atom_id res chain seq x y z
N MET A 1 0.55 -3.32 6.35
CA MET A 1 -0.62 -2.41 6.15
C MET A 1 -1.87 -2.97 6.83
N GLY A 2 -2.27 -4.21 6.55
CA GLY A 2 -3.49 -4.83 7.10
C GLY A 2 -3.59 -4.76 8.63
N ALA A 3 -2.55 -5.12 9.36
CA ALA A 3 -2.54 -5.04 10.82
C ALA A 3 -2.75 -3.61 11.35
N ARG A 4 -2.17 -2.58 10.70
CA ARG A 4 -2.39 -1.18 11.08
C ARG A 4 -3.84 -0.75 10.82
N LEU A 5 -4.38 -1.13 9.67
CA LEU A 5 -5.78 -0.88 9.34
C LEU A 5 -6.71 -1.54 10.37
N ALA A 6 -6.48 -2.82 10.69
CA ALA A 6 -7.28 -3.55 11.67
C ALA A 6 -7.26 -2.86 13.05
N ARG A 7 -6.08 -2.47 13.56
CA ARG A 7 -5.97 -1.74 14.84
C ARG A 7 -6.75 -0.43 14.81
N GLN A 8 -6.67 0.32 13.70
CA GLN A 8 -7.39 1.59 13.59
C GLN A 8 -8.91 1.39 13.54
N LEU A 9 -9.41 0.37 12.83
CA LEU A 9 -10.82 0.03 12.77
C LEU A 9 -11.34 -0.45 14.13
N LEU A 10 -10.62 -1.34 14.80
CA LEU A 10 -10.97 -1.85 16.13
C LEU A 10 -10.98 -0.74 17.18
N ALA A 11 -10.02 0.18 17.13
CA ALA A 11 -9.98 1.36 18.03
C ALA A 11 -11.14 2.32 17.76
N LYS A 12 -11.50 2.56 16.49
CA LYS A 12 -12.65 3.38 16.11
C LYS A 12 -13.99 2.71 16.48
N GLY A 13 -14.07 1.38 16.46
CA GLY A 13 -15.26 0.58 16.76
C GLY A 13 -16.41 0.76 15.77
N GLN A 14 -16.19 1.49 14.68
CA GLN A 14 -17.19 1.80 13.67
C GLN A 14 -16.56 1.83 12.27
N LEU A 15 -17.36 1.49 11.26
CA LEU A 15 -17.01 1.61 9.85
C LEU A 15 -18.24 1.99 9.03
N ALA A 16 -18.16 3.02 8.20
CA ALA A 16 -19.27 3.54 7.39
C ALA A 16 -20.56 3.77 8.21
N GLY A 17 -20.44 4.32 9.42
CA GLY A 17 -21.57 4.61 10.31
C GLY A 17 -22.13 3.43 11.08
N SER A 18 -21.67 2.22 10.82
CA SER A 18 -22.12 0.99 11.50
C SER A 18 -21.14 0.54 12.59
N THR A 19 -21.63 -0.01 13.69
CA THR A 19 -20.79 -0.59 14.75
C THR A 19 -20.03 -1.82 14.21
N LEU A 20 -18.74 -1.87 14.49
CA LEU A 20 -17.87 -2.97 14.10
C LEU A 20 -17.99 -4.12 15.12
N THR A 21 -18.71 -5.16 14.76
CA THR A 21 -18.97 -6.32 15.65
C THR A 21 -17.97 -7.46 15.45
N GLN A 22 -17.48 -7.66 14.22
CA GLN A 22 -16.53 -8.71 13.89
C GLN A 22 -15.54 -8.23 12.83
N VAL A 23 -14.29 -8.66 12.96
CA VAL A 23 -13.22 -8.47 11.97
C VAL A 23 -12.59 -9.81 11.65
N VAL A 24 -12.59 -10.21 10.39
CA VAL A 24 -11.89 -11.39 9.92
C VAL A 24 -10.55 -10.97 9.32
N LEU A 25 -9.47 -11.45 9.91
CA LEU A 25 -8.10 -11.23 9.41
C LEU A 25 -7.65 -12.47 8.64
N ALA A 26 -7.61 -12.35 7.32
CA ALA A 26 -7.20 -13.41 6.42
C ALA A 26 -5.81 -13.09 5.84
N ASP A 27 -4.81 -13.91 6.13
CA ASP A 27 -3.44 -13.75 5.64
C ASP A 27 -2.76 -15.13 5.55
N GLN A 28 -1.71 -15.25 4.72
CA GLN A 28 -0.88 -16.44 4.71
C GLN A 28 -0.02 -16.60 5.99
N PHE A 29 0.15 -15.51 6.76
CA PHE A 29 0.88 -15.47 8.03
C PHE A 29 -0.07 -15.27 9.20
N PRO A 30 0.29 -15.74 10.40
CA PRO A 30 -0.48 -15.51 11.63
C PRO A 30 -0.65 -14.01 11.92
N ALA A 31 -1.79 -13.65 12.46
CA ALA A 31 -2.04 -12.28 12.91
C ALA A 31 -1.13 -11.90 14.11
N PRO A 32 -0.77 -10.63 14.28
CA PRO A 32 -0.14 -10.13 15.50
C PRO A 32 -0.94 -10.50 16.75
N ALA A 33 -0.24 -10.85 17.84
CA ALA A 33 -0.85 -11.36 19.06
C ALA A 33 -1.88 -10.39 19.68
N ASP A 34 -1.64 -9.09 19.62
CA ASP A 34 -2.57 -8.06 20.09
C ASP A 34 -3.89 -8.06 19.32
N LEU A 35 -3.86 -8.30 18.01
CA LEU A 35 -5.05 -8.42 17.16
C LEU A 35 -5.75 -9.75 17.39
N ALA A 36 -5.01 -10.85 17.50
CA ALA A 36 -5.59 -12.18 17.73
C ALA A 36 -6.26 -12.29 19.10
N ALA A 37 -5.88 -11.45 20.08
CA ALA A 37 -6.47 -11.42 21.41
C ALA A 37 -7.76 -10.58 21.51
N ASP A 38 -8.09 -9.75 20.50
CA ASP A 38 -9.34 -8.97 20.52
C ASP A 38 -10.55 -9.91 20.28
N PRO A 39 -11.56 -9.92 21.17
CA PRO A 39 -12.69 -10.85 21.07
C PRO A 39 -13.55 -10.66 19.79
N ARG A 40 -13.40 -9.54 19.09
CA ARG A 40 -14.08 -9.28 17.82
C ARG A 40 -13.29 -9.84 16.62
N VAL A 41 -12.08 -10.35 16.82
CA VAL A 41 -11.19 -10.77 15.74
C VAL A 41 -11.23 -12.27 15.55
N GLU A 42 -11.50 -12.70 14.33
CA GLU A 42 -11.29 -14.05 13.83
C GLU A 42 -10.06 -14.07 12.93
N VAL A 43 -9.13 -15.01 13.16
CA VAL A 43 -7.91 -15.15 12.35
C VAL A 43 -8.02 -16.38 11.46
N LEU A 44 -7.85 -16.18 10.16
CA LEU A 44 -7.76 -17.24 9.15
C LEU A 44 -6.36 -17.21 8.53
N THR A 45 -5.59 -18.27 8.76
CA THR A 45 -4.21 -18.39 8.22
C THR A 45 -4.19 -19.36 7.05
N GLY A 46 -3.61 -18.93 5.93
CA GLY A 46 -3.44 -19.72 4.72
C GLY A 46 -3.56 -18.88 3.46
N PRO A 47 -3.29 -19.48 2.28
CA PRO A 47 -3.44 -18.79 1.00
C PRO A 47 -4.87 -18.30 0.77
N LEU A 48 -5.02 -17.06 0.30
CA LEU A 48 -6.33 -16.45 0.05
C LEU A 48 -7.19 -17.30 -0.90
N LEU A 49 -6.58 -17.86 -1.94
CA LEU A 49 -7.28 -18.68 -2.93
C LEU A 49 -8.01 -19.87 -2.29
N GLU A 50 -7.41 -20.51 -1.29
CA GLU A 50 -8.00 -21.64 -0.57
C GLU A 50 -9.12 -21.19 0.37
N GLN A 51 -8.98 -20.01 0.99
CA GLN A 51 -9.97 -19.45 1.91
C GLN A 51 -11.25 -18.99 1.20
N CYS A 52 -11.18 -18.62 -0.08
CA CYS A 52 -12.31 -18.10 -0.84
C CYS A 52 -13.51 -19.06 -0.91
N THR A 53 -13.27 -20.38 -0.88
CA THR A 53 -14.36 -21.37 -0.83
C THR A 53 -15.24 -21.19 0.41
N GLY A 54 -14.64 -20.93 1.59
CA GLY A 54 -15.35 -20.63 2.82
C GLY A 54 -16.07 -19.26 2.79
N PHE A 55 -15.49 -18.29 2.10
CA PHE A 55 -16.06 -16.94 2.01
C PHE A 55 -17.38 -16.90 1.23
N ALA A 56 -17.59 -17.80 0.28
CA ALA A 56 -18.86 -17.91 -0.45
C ALA A 56 -20.07 -18.22 0.45
N GLN A 57 -19.85 -18.73 1.66
CA GLN A 57 -20.85 -19.04 2.66
C GLN A 57 -21.01 -17.92 3.73
N ARG A 58 -20.26 -16.83 3.60
CA ARG A 58 -20.20 -15.75 4.60
C ARG A 58 -20.70 -14.44 4.00
N LYS A 59 -21.53 -13.73 4.76
CA LYS A 59 -22.02 -12.39 4.37
C LYS A 59 -21.17 -11.34 5.06
N PHE A 60 -20.15 -10.85 4.34
CA PHE A 60 -19.38 -9.71 4.79
C PHE A 60 -20.07 -8.40 4.42
N ASP A 61 -20.12 -7.43 5.32
CA ASP A 61 -20.59 -6.07 5.01
C ASP A 61 -19.53 -5.25 4.29
N GLY A 62 -18.25 -5.50 4.62
CA GLY A 62 -17.11 -4.80 4.05
C GLY A 62 -15.87 -5.67 3.92
N VAL A 63 -15.09 -5.42 2.86
CA VAL A 63 -13.86 -6.14 2.55
C VAL A 63 -12.77 -5.15 2.16
N PHE A 64 -11.61 -5.23 2.82
CA PHE A 64 -10.38 -4.57 2.42
C PHE A 64 -9.43 -5.61 1.83
N HIS A 65 -9.33 -5.66 0.52
CA HIS A 65 -8.45 -6.60 -0.17
C HIS A 65 -7.05 -5.99 -0.36
N LEU A 66 -6.15 -6.31 0.56
CA LEU A 66 -4.77 -5.82 0.62
C LEU A 66 -3.73 -6.91 0.32
N ALA A 67 -4.13 -8.18 0.31
CA ALA A 67 -3.25 -9.31 0.05
C ALA A 67 -2.72 -9.28 -1.39
N SER A 68 -1.40 -9.47 -1.55
CA SER A 68 -0.75 -9.44 -2.86
C SER A 68 0.70 -9.92 -2.73
N ALA A 69 1.19 -10.70 -3.68
CA ALA A 69 2.62 -10.83 -3.92
C ALA A 69 3.19 -9.48 -4.38
N VAL A 70 4.43 -9.17 -4.01
CA VAL A 70 5.07 -7.87 -4.32
C VAL A 70 5.77 -7.90 -5.69
N SER A 71 6.11 -6.71 -6.20
CA SER A 71 6.65 -6.55 -7.57
C SER A 71 7.87 -7.43 -7.87
N GLY A 72 8.84 -7.52 -6.95
CA GLY A 72 10.03 -8.35 -7.16
C GLY A 72 9.73 -9.85 -7.19
N GLU A 73 8.76 -10.30 -6.42
CA GLU A 73 8.32 -11.71 -6.43
C GLU A 73 7.62 -12.04 -7.75
N CYS A 74 6.75 -11.15 -8.24
CA CYS A 74 6.04 -11.35 -9.51
C CYS A 74 6.96 -11.31 -10.73
N GLU A 75 8.07 -10.55 -10.68
CA GLU A 75 9.08 -10.56 -11.74
C GLU A 75 9.98 -11.81 -11.68
N ALA A 76 10.23 -12.35 -10.49
CA ALA A 76 11.02 -13.55 -10.30
C ALA A 76 10.23 -14.82 -10.63
N ASP A 77 8.93 -14.83 -10.33
CA ASP A 77 8.02 -15.96 -10.56
C ASP A 77 6.67 -15.40 -11.07
N PHE A 78 6.50 -15.45 -12.40
CA PHE A 78 5.30 -14.98 -13.08
C PHE A 78 4.05 -15.74 -12.61
N ASP A 79 4.15 -17.06 -12.47
CA ASP A 79 3.02 -17.91 -12.07
C ASP A 79 2.61 -17.67 -10.62
N LEU A 80 3.56 -17.42 -9.73
CA LEU A 80 3.27 -16.97 -8.36
C LEU A 80 2.47 -15.67 -8.38
N GLY A 81 2.91 -14.69 -9.18
CA GLY A 81 2.20 -13.42 -9.36
C GLY A 81 0.77 -13.62 -9.85
N MET A 82 0.57 -14.43 -10.90
CA MET A 82 -0.75 -14.73 -11.44
C MET A 82 -1.65 -15.38 -10.39
N ARG A 83 -1.19 -16.41 -9.71
CA ARG A 83 -1.96 -17.11 -8.67
C ARG A 83 -2.30 -16.19 -7.50
N SER A 84 -1.29 -15.48 -6.97
CA SER A 84 -1.45 -14.70 -5.74
C SER A 84 -2.19 -13.38 -5.94
N ASN A 85 -2.07 -12.75 -7.11
CA ASN A 85 -2.67 -11.44 -7.36
C ASN A 85 -3.95 -11.55 -8.19
N LEU A 86 -3.91 -12.22 -9.34
CA LEU A 86 -5.05 -12.26 -10.27
C LEU A 86 -6.08 -13.32 -9.87
N ASP A 87 -5.65 -14.59 -9.76
CA ASP A 87 -6.56 -15.70 -9.48
C ASP A 87 -7.19 -15.60 -8.10
N SER A 88 -6.41 -15.21 -7.08
CA SER A 88 -6.92 -15.00 -5.72
C SER A 88 -7.92 -13.84 -5.66
N THR A 89 -7.66 -12.73 -6.39
CA THR A 89 -8.62 -11.61 -6.46
C THR A 89 -9.90 -12.06 -7.17
N ARG A 90 -9.80 -12.79 -8.28
CA ARG A 90 -10.96 -13.32 -8.98
C ARG A 90 -11.77 -14.28 -8.09
N ALA A 91 -11.10 -15.21 -7.42
CA ALA A 91 -11.77 -16.15 -6.52
C ALA A 91 -12.48 -15.43 -5.36
N LEU A 92 -11.87 -14.38 -4.79
CA LEU A 92 -12.52 -13.55 -3.78
C LEU A 92 -13.78 -12.86 -4.33
N LEU A 93 -13.69 -12.26 -5.51
CA LEU A 93 -14.84 -11.59 -6.15
C LEU A 93 -15.96 -12.58 -6.47
N ASP A 94 -15.62 -13.79 -6.97
CA ASP A 94 -16.60 -14.85 -7.23
C ASP A 94 -17.26 -15.34 -5.92
N ALA A 95 -16.50 -15.47 -4.83
CA ALA A 95 -17.04 -15.84 -3.51
C ALA A 95 -18.03 -14.78 -2.98
N LEU A 96 -17.65 -13.49 -3.08
CA LEU A 96 -18.53 -12.39 -2.66
C LEU A 96 -19.81 -12.31 -3.51
N ARG A 97 -19.69 -12.55 -4.82
CA ARG A 97 -20.85 -12.67 -5.71
C ARG A 97 -21.76 -13.83 -5.31
N ALA A 98 -21.20 -15.00 -4.97
CA ALA A 98 -21.96 -16.17 -4.54
C ALA A 98 -22.69 -15.93 -3.20
N ALA A 99 -22.09 -15.19 -2.26
CA ALA A 99 -22.70 -14.78 -1.00
C ALA A 99 -23.93 -13.87 -1.17
N GLY A 100 -23.99 -13.10 -2.26
CA GLY A 100 -25.18 -12.42 -2.77
C GLY A 100 -25.67 -11.21 -1.98
N ASN A 101 -24.87 -10.65 -1.06
CA ASN A 101 -25.24 -9.50 -0.23
C ASN A 101 -24.63 -8.16 -0.67
N CYS A 102 -23.95 -8.12 -1.82
CA CYS A 102 -23.33 -6.91 -2.39
C CYS A 102 -22.45 -6.14 -1.37
N PRO A 103 -21.41 -6.77 -0.81
CA PRO A 103 -20.57 -6.10 0.18
C PRO A 103 -19.78 -4.94 -0.44
N ARG A 104 -19.47 -3.94 0.40
CA ARG A 104 -18.51 -2.91 -0.01
C ARG A 104 -17.12 -3.49 -0.03
N LEU A 105 -16.39 -3.31 -1.15
CA LEU A 105 -15.03 -3.80 -1.31
C LEU A 105 -14.08 -2.67 -1.68
N LEU A 106 -12.97 -2.56 -0.94
CA LEU A 106 -11.83 -1.73 -1.32
C LEU A 106 -10.67 -2.61 -1.72
N PHE A 107 -10.22 -2.44 -2.96
CA PHE A 107 -9.05 -3.09 -3.53
C PHE A 107 -7.84 -2.15 -3.50
N SER A 108 -6.73 -2.64 -2.95
CA SER A 108 -5.44 -1.94 -3.01
C SER A 108 -4.76 -2.18 -4.35
N SER A 109 -4.89 -1.24 -5.26
CA SER A 109 -4.06 -1.15 -6.45
C SER A 109 -2.73 -0.44 -6.15
N SER A 110 -1.99 -0.03 -7.16
CA SER A 110 -0.65 0.51 -7.02
C SER A 110 -0.33 1.56 -8.08
N VAL A 111 0.54 2.50 -7.75
CA VAL A 111 1.19 3.39 -8.72
C VAL A 111 1.96 2.63 -9.82
N ALA A 112 2.27 1.35 -9.61
CA ALA A 112 2.92 0.47 -10.58
C ALA A 112 2.07 0.17 -11.84
N VAL A 113 0.81 0.59 -11.89
CA VAL A 113 -0.02 0.55 -13.10
C VAL A 113 0.43 1.57 -14.16
N TYR A 114 1.27 2.52 -13.78
CA TYR A 114 1.86 3.52 -14.68
C TYR A 114 3.28 3.11 -15.08
N GLY A 115 3.63 3.39 -16.31
CA GLY A 115 4.98 3.21 -16.83
C GLY A 115 5.11 3.83 -18.23
N PRO A 116 6.33 3.95 -18.77
CA PRO A 116 6.54 4.51 -20.08
C PRO A 116 6.11 3.53 -21.19
N ASP A 117 5.43 4.05 -22.20
CA ASP A 117 5.13 3.35 -23.44
C ASP A 117 5.45 4.28 -24.62
N PRO A 118 5.98 3.78 -25.75
CA PRO A 118 6.32 4.63 -26.89
C PRO A 118 5.14 5.45 -27.43
N ALA A 119 3.92 4.92 -27.37
CA ALA A 119 2.70 5.62 -27.80
C ALA A 119 2.12 6.55 -26.72
N HIS A 120 2.45 6.28 -25.46
CA HIS A 120 1.96 7.02 -24.27
C HIS A 120 3.12 7.32 -23.31
N PRO A 121 3.97 8.33 -23.63
CA PRO A 121 5.07 8.71 -22.76
C PRO A 121 4.62 8.99 -21.33
N LEU A 122 5.34 8.46 -20.36
CA LEU A 122 5.03 8.67 -18.96
C LEU A 122 5.28 10.13 -18.56
N PRO A 123 4.26 10.88 -18.08
CA PRO A 123 4.49 12.22 -17.57
C PRO A 123 5.28 12.18 -16.24
N ASP A 124 6.03 13.23 -15.93
CA ASP A 124 6.78 13.33 -14.67
C ASP A 124 5.86 13.18 -13.44
N VAL A 125 4.65 13.76 -13.51
CA VAL A 125 3.63 13.64 -12.46
C VAL A 125 2.39 12.97 -13.05
N VAL A 126 2.11 11.74 -12.60
CA VAL A 126 0.90 11.01 -12.99
C VAL A 126 -0.33 11.50 -12.20
N THR A 127 -1.49 11.42 -12.83
CA THR A 127 -2.78 11.77 -12.22
C THR A 127 -3.76 10.59 -12.32
N ASP A 128 -4.97 10.72 -11.76
CA ASP A 128 -6.04 9.74 -11.94
C ASP A 128 -6.38 9.50 -13.43
N ASP A 129 -6.15 10.51 -14.28
CA ASP A 129 -6.48 10.51 -15.71
C ASP A 129 -5.31 10.08 -16.61
N THR A 130 -4.12 9.82 -16.02
CA THR A 130 -2.96 9.32 -16.78
C THR A 130 -3.25 7.92 -17.32
N PHE A 131 -2.96 7.72 -18.61
CA PHE A 131 -3.12 6.42 -19.24
C PHE A 131 -2.24 5.37 -18.55
N THR A 132 -2.82 4.20 -18.29
CA THR A 132 -2.14 3.14 -17.55
C THR A 132 -1.41 2.19 -18.50
N THR A 133 -0.10 2.15 -18.40
CA THR A 133 0.81 1.34 -19.21
C THR A 133 1.80 0.61 -18.30
N PRO A 134 1.35 -0.41 -17.55
CA PRO A 134 2.22 -1.11 -16.60
C PRO A 134 3.42 -1.76 -17.31
N GLN A 135 4.61 -1.61 -16.73
CA GLN A 135 5.86 -2.17 -17.25
C GLN A 135 6.38 -3.33 -16.39
N THR A 136 5.54 -3.87 -15.51
CA THR A 136 5.86 -5.01 -14.65
C THR A 136 4.69 -5.96 -14.56
N SER A 137 4.96 -7.26 -14.35
CA SER A 137 3.91 -8.28 -14.13
C SER A 137 2.98 -7.88 -12.98
N TYR A 138 3.55 -7.38 -11.88
CA TYR A 138 2.79 -6.87 -10.74
C TYR A 138 1.84 -5.72 -11.14
N GLY A 139 2.35 -4.72 -11.86
CA GLY A 139 1.53 -3.58 -12.34
C GLY A 139 0.41 -4.03 -13.26
N ALA A 140 0.69 -4.96 -14.20
CA ALA A 140 -0.30 -5.53 -15.10
C ALA A 140 -1.40 -6.29 -14.32
N GLN A 141 -1.01 -7.12 -13.35
CA GLN A 141 -1.96 -7.86 -12.50
C GLN A 141 -2.84 -6.91 -11.68
N LYS A 142 -2.26 -5.83 -11.10
CA LYS A 142 -3.04 -4.82 -10.37
C LYS A 142 -4.04 -4.12 -11.28
N LEU A 143 -3.65 -3.74 -12.50
CA LEU A 143 -4.54 -3.10 -13.47
C LEU A 143 -5.69 -4.03 -13.91
N MET A 144 -5.40 -5.30 -14.21
CA MET A 144 -6.43 -6.29 -14.50
C MET A 144 -7.43 -6.43 -13.35
N CYS A 145 -6.96 -6.44 -12.10
CA CYS A 145 -7.81 -6.47 -10.92
C CYS A 145 -8.68 -5.20 -10.76
N GLU A 146 -8.15 -4.00 -11.10
CA GLU A 146 -8.97 -2.77 -11.13
C GLU A 146 -10.18 -2.93 -12.05
N TYR A 147 -9.98 -3.47 -13.26
CA TYR A 147 -11.07 -3.70 -14.20
C TYR A 147 -12.05 -4.79 -13.73
N MET A 148 -11.57 -5.85 -13.11
CA MET A 148 -12.46 -6.86 -12.51
C MET A 148 -13.32 -6.24 -11.41
N VAL A 149 -12.74 -5.49 -10.48
CA VAL A 149 -13.49 -4.81 -9.41
C VAL A 149 -14.52 -3.84 -9.99
N ALA A 150 -14.15 -3.07 -11.02
CA ALA A 150 -15.05 -2.14 -11.69
C ALA A 150 -16.22 -2.86 -12.37
N ASP A 151 -16.01 -4.01 -13.03
CA ASP A 151 -17.07 -4.75 -13.72
C ASP A 151 -17.98 -5.48 -12.73
N TYR A 152 -17.44 -6.13 -11.69
CA TYR A 152 -18.25 -6.72 -10.63
C TYR A 152 -19.11 -5.68 -9.91
N SER A 153 -18.58 -4.46 -9.73
CA SER A 153 -19.32 -3.34 -9.18
C SER A 153 -20.42 -2.86 -10.15
N ARG A 154 -20.11 -2.73 -11.44
CA ARG A 154 -21.10 -2.37 -12.47
C ARG A 154 -22.26 -3.38 -12.55
N LYS A 155 -21.97 -4.65 -12.34
CA LYS A 155 -22.95 -5.74 -12.30
C LYS A 155 -23.74 -5.80 -11.00
N GLY A 156 -23.40 -5.01 -9.97
CA GLY A 156 -24.06 -4.99 -8.67
C GLY A 156 -23.73 -6.19 -7.78
N TYR A 157 -22.63 -6.89 -8.04
CA TYR A 157 -22.20 -8.01 -7.19
C TYR A 157 -21.48 -7.53 -5.93
N ILE A 158 -20.82 -6.37 -6.03
CA ILE A 158 -20.13 -5.68 -4.94
C ILE A 158 -20.33 -4.15 -5.09
N ASP A 159 -20.13 -3.38 -4.02
CA ASP A 159 -19.89 -1.93 -4.06
C ASP A 159 -18.38 -1.70 -4.03
N GLY A 160 -17.73 -1.83 -5.20
CA GLY A 160 -16.28 -1.90 -5.33
C GLY A 160 -15.61 -0.54 -5.55
N ARG A 161 -14.45 -0.38 -4.90
CA ARG A 161 -13.54 0.76 -5.07
C ARG A 161 -12.12 0.28 -5.21
N SER A 162 -11.35 0.89 -6.11
CA SER A 162 -9.91 0.62 -6.27
C SER A 162 -9.11 1.86 -5.91
N ALA A 163 -8.12 1.70 -5.03
CA ALA A 163 -7.22 2.76 -4.60
C ALA A 163 -5.78 2.43 -5.05
N ARG A 164 -5.14 3.31 -5.83
CA ARG A 164 -3.74 3.18 -6.24
C ARG A 164 -2.84 3.73 -5.15
N LEU A 165 -2.19 2.81 -4.43
CA LEU A 165 -1.26 3.15 -3.36
C LEU A 165 0.03 3.70 -3.95
N MET A 166 0.54 4.76 -3.33
CA MET A 166 1.89 5.26 -3.58
C MET A 166 2.92 4.38 -2.85
N THR A 167 4.20 4.63 -3.06
CA THR A 167 5.22 3.92 -2.28
C THR A 167 5.09 4.27 -0.80
N VAL A 168 4.71 3.27 0.00
CA VAL A 168 4.56 3.46 1.44
C VAL A 168 5.95 3.50 2.09
N SER A 169 6.26 4.58 2.80
CA SER A 169 7.50 4.83 3.54
C SER A 169 7.18 5.58 4.87
N VAL A 170 7.76 5.23 6.00
CA VAL A 170 8.74 4.18 6.25
C VAL A 170 8.00 2.88 6.59
N ARG A 171 8.29 1.80 5.87
CA ARG A 171 7.71 0.48 6.18
C ARG A 171 8.49 -0.16 7.34
N PRO A 172 7.80 -0.60 8.40
CA PRO A 172 8.44 -1.35 9.48
C PRO A 172 8.88 -2.75 9.01
N GLY A 173 9.73 -3.40 9.77
CA GLY A 173 10.21 -4.75 9.52
C GLY A 173 11.50 -4.81 8.70
N LYS A 174 11.79 -5.98 8.13
CA LYS A 174 13.02 -6.22 7.35
C LYS A 174 12.86 -5.80 5.89
N PRO A 175 13.97 -5.54 5.16
CA PRO A 175 13.95 -5.38 3.71
C PRO A 175 13.25 -6.57 3.04
N ASN A 176 12.51 -6.29 1.97
CA ASN A 176 11.86 -7.31 1.14
C ASN A 176 12.34 -7.20 -0.32
N GLY A 177 11.93 -8.14 -1.17
CA GLY A 177 12.33 -8.22 -2.58
C GLY A 177 11.78 -7.10 -3.49
N ALA A 178 11.01 -6.14 -2.98
CA ALA A 178 10.52 -5.03 -3.80
C ALA A 178 11.65 -4.06 -4.12
N ALA A 179 11.79 -3.64 -5.40
CA ALA A 179 12.76 -2.62 -5.81
C ALA A 179 12.60 -1.31 -5.03
N SER A 180 11.38 -0.95 -4.59
CA SER A 180 11.09 0.21 -3.74
C SER A 180 11.48 0.04 -2.27
N SER A 181 12.05 -1.11 -1.87
CA SER A 181 12.40 -1.39 -0.46
C SER A 181 13.43 -0.40 0.09
N PHE A 182 14.34 0.07 -0.76
CA PHE A 182 15.39 1.01 -0.36
C PHE A 182 14.83 2.36 0.12
N PHE A 183 13.67 2.84 -0.39
CA PHE A 183 13.05 4.08 0.11
C PHE A 183 12.69 4.03 1.61
N SER A 184 12.45 2.84 2.14
CA SER A 184 12.31 2.67 3.59
C SER A 184 13.64 2.34 4.24
N GLY A 185 14.51 1.59 3.56
CA GLY A 185 15.81 1.16 4.06
C GLY A 185 16.74 2.30 4.42
N ILE A 186 16.87 3.31 3.55
CA ILE A 186 17.73 4.50 3.77
C ILE A 186 17.31 5.36 4.99
N LEU A 187 16.21 5.02 5.63
CA LEU A 187 15.69 5.68 6.83
C LEU A 187 15.68 4.72 8.03
N ARG A 188 15.10 3.55 7.84
CA ARG A 188 14.90 2.55 8.89
C ARG A 188 16.20 2.01 9.46
N GLU A 189 17.13 1.57 8.59
CA GLU A 189 18.41 1.00 9.01
C GLU A 189 19.28 2.04 9.74
N PRO A 190 19.47 3.29 9.24
CA PRO A 190 20.18 4.33 9.96
C PRO A 190 19.58 4.65 11.34
N LEU A 191 18.25 4.69 11.45
CA LEU A 191 17.56 4.86 12.73
C LEU A 191 17.79 3.68 13.69
N ALA A 192 17.94 2.47 13.13
CA ALA A 192 18.32 1.28 13.90
C ALA A 192 19.81 1.24 14.25
N GLY A 193 20.61 2.20 13.81
CA GLY A 193 22.04 2.27 14.03
C GLY A 193 22.90 1.47 13.06
N GLU A 194 22.31 1.05 11.93
CA GLU A 194 22.95 0.24 10.89
C GLU A 194 23.28 1.08 9.65
N GLU A 195 24.26 0.65 8.88
CA GLU A 195 24.51 1.25 7.56
C GLU A 195 23.42 0.84 6.57
N SER A 196 23.09 1.74 5.65
CA SER A 196 22.15 1.48 4.56
C SER A 196 22.75 1.92 3.23
N ILE A 197 22.46 1.14 2.18
CA ILE A 197 22.86 1.46 0.81
C ILE A 197 21.71 2.16 0.09
N CYS A 198 21.99 3.34 -0.47
CA CYS A 198 21.13 3.98 -1.45
C CYS A 198 21.60 3.57 -2.86
N PRO A 199 20.78 2.81 -3.62
CA PRO A 199 21.20 2.25 -4.90
C PRO A 199 21.00 3.19 -6.10
N VAL A 200 20.50 4.40 -5.88
CA VAL A 200 20.15 5.38 -6.92
C VAL A 200 20.71 6.76 -6.60
N ASP A 201 20.69 7.65 -7.57
CA ASP A 201 21.13 9.03 -7.38
C ASP A 201 20.21 9.81 -6.43
N ALA A 202 20.77 10.77 -5.72
CA ALA A 202 20.05 11.62 -4.78
C ALA A 202 18.95 12.48 -5.44
N SER A 203 19.04 12.73 -6.74
CA SER A 203 18.04 13.47 -7.53
C SER A 203 16.80 12.65 -7.90
N VAL A 204 16.83 11.34 -7.71
CA VAL A 204 15.66 10.48 -8.01
C VAL A 204 14.47 10.91 -7.19
N SER A 205 13.39 11.30 -7.87
CA SER A 205 12.12 11.72 -7.29
C SER A 205 11.08 10.60 -7.37
N HIS A 206 10.25 10.47 -6.33
CA HIS A 206 9.21 9.44 -6.30
C HIS A 206 8.02 9.85 -5.42
N PRO A 207 6.77 9.46 -5.78
CA PRO A 207 5.60 9.68 -4.93
C PRO A 207 5.59 8.70 -3.76
N VAL A 208 5.59 9.22 -2.55
CA VAL A 208 5.55 8.44 -1.31
C VAL A 208 4.35 8.83 -0.46
N SER A 209 3.95 7.95 0.45
CA SER A 209 2.92 8.21 1.45
C SER A 209 3.29 7.48 2.75
N SER A 210 3.04 8.11 3.90
CA SER A 210 3.22 7.42 5.18
C SER A 210 2.20 6.28 5.36
N PRO A 211 2.50 5.27 6.20
CA PRO A 211 1.52 4.26 6.58
C PRO A 211 0.23 4.85 7.15
N GLY A 212 0.32 5.97 7.88
CA GLY A 212 -0.84 6.65 8.47
C GLY A 212 -1.73 7.29 7.44
N VAL A 213 -1.17 8.10 6.53
CA VAL A 213 -1.94 8.70 5.42
C VAL A 213 -2.56 7.61 4.57
N THR A 214 -1.79 6.55 4.24
CA THR A 214 -2.30 5.44 3.44
C THR A 214 -3.52 4.78 4.09
N VAL A 215 -3.45 4.42 5.38
CA VAL A 215 -4.58 3.75 6.08
C VAL A 215 -5.77 4.68 6.22
N ARG A 216 -5.57 5.95 6.60
CA ARG A 216 -6.67 6.94 6.64
C ARG A 216 -7.35 7.08 5.29
N SER A 217 -6.58 7.13 4.21
CA SER A 217 -7.11 7.22 2.84
C SER A 217 -7.91 5.98 2.45
N LEU A 218 -7.44 4.77 2.77
CA LEU A 218 -8.18 3.54 2.52
C LEU A 218 -9.53 3.54 3.25
N ILE A 219 -9.56 3.95 4.53
CA ILE A 219 -10.81 4.02 5.30
C ILE A 219 -11.76 5.06 4.70
N ALA A 220 -11.29 6.25 4.40
CA ALA A 220 -12.13 7.31 3.84
C ALA A 220 -12.70 6.94 2.46
N ILE A 221 -11.90 6.31 1.58
CA ILE A 221 -12.38 5.81 0.30
C ILE A 221 -13.41 4.69 0.49
N PHE A 222 -13.20 3.81 1.45
CA PHE A 222 -14.18 2.78 1.78
C PHE A 222 -15.49 3.39 2.31
N GLU A 223 -15.43 4.41 3.16
CA GLU A 223 -16.59 5.07 3.76
C GLU A 223 -17.35 5.98 2.77
N ALA A 224 -16.68 6.49 1.73
CA ALA A 224 -17.28 7.35 0.73
C ALA A 224 -18.49 6.70 0.05
N SER A 225 -19.52 7.49 -0.21
CA SER A 225 -20.63 7.09 -1.09
C SER A 225 -20.17 6.90 -2.53
N ALA A 226 -20.98 6.25 -3.36
CA ALA A 226 -20.71 6.10 -4.79
C ALA A 226 -20.59 7.46 -5.50
N ASP A 227 -21.40 8.44 -5.10
CA ASP A 227 -21.39 9.79 -5.66
C ASP A 227 -20.13 10.57 -5.27
N GLU A 228 -19.66 10.43 -4.02
CA GLU A 228 -18.41 11.05 -3.56
C GLU A 228 -17.19 10.39 -4.23
N PHE A 229 -17.19 9.07 -4.41
CA PHE A 229 -16.10 8.35 -5.08
C PHE A 229 -16.07 8.64 -6.60
N GLN A 230 -17.20 8.98 -7.20
CA GLN A 230 -17.35 9.35 -8.61
C GLN A 230 -16.85 8.31 -9.62
N GLY A 231 -17.70 7.34 -9.88
CA GLY A 231 -17.46 6.32 -10.89
C GLY A 231 -16.84 5.05 -10.33
N ARG A 232 -16.24 4.25 -11.20
CA ARG A 232 -15.68 2.93 -10.89
C ARG A 232 -14.19 2.79 -11.20
N SER A 233 -13.60 3.82 -11.84
CA SER A 233 -12.16 3.82 -12.10
C SER A 233 -11.36 3.96 -10.81
N ALA A 234 -10.19 3.37 -10.78
CA ALA A 234 -9.29 3.48 -9.65
C ALA A 234 -8.89 4.94 -9.36
N MET A 235 -8.65 5.26 -8.09
CA MET A 235 -8.24 6.59 -7.63
C MET A 235 -6.82 6.53 -7.07
N ASN A 236 -5.99 7.52 -7.44
CA ASN A 236 -4.70 7.71 -6.81
C ASN A 236 -4.85 8.13 -5.35
N LEU A 237 -4.07 7.55 -4.43
CA LEU A 237 -3.95 8.09 -3.08
C LEU A 237 -3.09 9.37 -3.08
N PRO A 238 -3.29 10.26 -2.09
CA PRO A 238 -2.45 11.44 -1.93
C PRO A 238 -0.97 11.06 -1.80
N ALA A 239 -0.11 11.83 -2.47
CA ALA A 239 1.33 11.62 -2.51
C ALA A 239 2.11 12.83 -2.05
N LEU A 240 3.16 12.61 -1.28
CA LEU A 240 4.25 13.55 -1.10
C LEU A 240 5.33 13.21 -2.15
N ASN A 241 5.52 14.12 -3.11
CA ASN A 241 6.55 13.94 -4.13
C ASN A 241 7.89 14.46 -3.59
N VAL A 242 8.87 13.56 -3.43
CA VAL A 242 10.15 13.89 -2.81
C VAL A 242 11.30 13.23 -3.54
N THR A 243 12.45 13.90 -3.55
CA THR A 243 13.71 13.31 -3.99
C THR A 243 14.36 12.53 -2.85
N VAL A 244 15.27 11.61 -3.21
CA VAL A 244 16.13 10.93 -2.24
C VAL A 244 16.92 11.94 -1.40
N ALA A 245 17.44 13.01 -2.02
CA ALA A 245 18.11 14.11 -1.28
C ALA A 245 17.20 14.68 -0.18
N GLN A 246 15.98 15.07 -0.53
CA GLN A 246 15.01 15.62 0.43
C GLN A 246 14.65 14.63 1.55
N MET A 247 14.59 13.33 1.24
CA MET A 247 14.38 12.29 2.26
C MET A 247 15.53 12.24 3.26
N LEU A 248 16.77 12.31 2.77
CA LEU A 248 17.97 12.28 3.62
C LEU A 248 18.17 13.59 4.41
N ASP A 249 17.82 14.73 3.83
CA ASP A 249 17.84 16.02 4.55
C ASP A 249 16.81 16.01 5.68
N ALA A 250 15.61 15.43 5.45
CA ALA A 250 14.63 15.24 6.48
C ALA A 250 15.12 14.28 7.59
N LEU A 251 15.85 13.21 7.22
CA LEU A 251 16.46 12.30 8.19
C LEU A 251 17.49 13.04 9.06
N GLU A 252 18.32 13.90 8.46
CA GLU A 252 19.29 14.70 9.19
C GLU A 252 18.61 15.67 10.17
N VAL A 253 17.54 16.34 9.74
CA VAL A 253 16.77 17.27 10.60
C VAL A 253 16.14 16.53 11.80
N VAL A 254 15.64 15.31 11.60
CA VAL A 254 14.92 14.56 12.66
C VAL A 254 15.87 13.79 13.57
N ALA A 255 16.93 13.20 13.02
CA ALA A 255 17.78 12.23 13.71
C ALA A 255 19.25 12.66 13.81
N GLY A 256 19.63 13.76 13.18
CA GLY A 256 20.98 14.33 13.21
C GLY A 256 21.93 13.79 12.15
N PRO A 257 23.06 14.48 11.96
CA PRO A 257 24.02 14.18 10.89
C PRO A 257 24.70 12.82 11.04
N ALA A 258 24.89 12.34 12.27
CA ALA A 258 25.51 11.03 12.53
C ALA A 258 24.62 9.87 12.02
N VAL A 259 23.30 10.01 12.09
CA VAL A 259 22.36 9.02 11.55
C VAL A 259 22.35 9.08 10.03
N ARG A 260 22.27 10.28 9.44
CA ARG A 260 22.35 10.46 7.99
C ARG A 260 23.63 9.88 7.39
N ALA A 261 24.77 10.05 8.06
CA ALA A 261 26.07 9.57 7.59
C ALA A 261 26.17 8.03 7.43
N ARG A 262 25.23 7.27 8.00
CA ARG A 262 25.14 5.81 7.82
C ARG A 262 24.59 5.42 6.43
N VAL A 263 24.02 6.37 5.67
CA VAL A 263 23.56 6.08 4.30
C VAL A 263 24.73 6.23 3.34
N LYS A 264 25.04 5.14 2.62
CA LYS A 264 26.11 5.10 1.61
C LYS A 264 25.48 5.01 0.22
N PHE A 265 25.95 5.84 -0.70
CA PHE A 265 25.54 5.74 -2.10
C PHE A 265 26.39 4.71 -2.82
N VAL A 266 25.80 3.59 -3.21
CA VAL A 266 26.41 2.57 -4.06
C VAL A 266 25.38 2.22 -5.14
N ARG A 267 25.62 2.75 -6.35
CA ARG A 267 24.70 2.60 -7.48
C ARG A 267 24.53 1.13 -7.87
N ASP A 268 23.29 0.68 -7.96
CA ASP A 268 22.88 -0.60 -8.52
C ASP A 268 22.14 -0.33 -9.84
N GLU A 269 22.76 -0.69 -10.96
CA GLU A 269 22.21 -0.41 -12.30
C GLU A 269 20.88 -1.11 -12.53
N ARG A 270 20.66 -2.31 -11.97
CA ARG A 270 19.40 -3.01 -12.09
C ARG A 270 18.27 -2.24 -11.39
N ILE A 271 18.50 -1.79 -10.16
CA ILE A 271 17.51 -1.00 -9.40
C ILE A 271 17.32 0.37 -10.07
N ALA A 272 18.40 1.03 -10.46
CA ALA A 272 18.33 2.33 -11.12
C ALA A 272 17.50 2.29 -12.41
N ASN A 273 17.68 1.26 -13.24
CA ASN A 273 16.92 1.07 -14.48
C ASN A 273 15.42 0.79 -14.20
N ILE A 274 15.10 0.03 -13.16
CA ILE A 274 13.70 -0.20 -12.76
C ILE A 274 13.07 1.11 -12.33
N VAL A 275 13.74 1.87 -11.46
CA VAL A 275 13.24 3.13 -10.90
C VAL A 275 13.11 4.23 -11.96
N ALA A 276 14.00 4.26 -12.95
CA ALA A 276 13.92 5.22 -14.07
C ALA A 276 12.61 5.14 -14.85
N ASN A 277 11.94 3.99 -14.82
CA ASN A 277 10.64 3.76 -15.47
C ASN A 277 9.43 4.04 -14.56
N TRP A 278 9.65 4.54 -13.35
CA TRP A 278 8.56 4.86 -12.43
C TRP A 278 8.16 6.33 -12.52
N PRO A 279 6.91 6.68 -12.14
CA PRO A 279 6.51 8.07 -12.00
C PRO A 279 7.42 8.83 -11.04
N LYS A 280 7.87 10.01 -11.43
CA LYS A 280 8.66 10.91 -10.56
C LYS A 280 7.81 11.59 -9.51
N GLY A 281 6.48 11.64 -9.73
CA GLY A 281 5.49 12.17 -8.82
C GLY A 281 4.10 11.70 -9.17
N ALA A 282 3.16 11.91 -8.23
CA ALA A 282 1.74 11.64 -8.44
C ALA A 282 0.89 12.76 -7.83
N LYS A 283 -0.28 13.00 -8.42
CA LYS A 283 -1.31 13.90 -7.92
C LYS A 283 -2.66 13.18 -7.95
N ALA A 284 -3.29 13.12 -6.80
CA ALA A 284 -4.63 12.56 -6.66
C ALA A 284 -5.67 13.66 -6.92
N LEU A 285 -6.33 13.64 -8.08
CA LEU A 285 -7.27 14.71 -8.46
C LEU A 285 -8.61 14.59 -7.73
N ARG A 286 -9.04 13.35 -7.44
CA ARG A 286 -10.33 13.09 -6.76
C ARG A 286 -10.22 13.07 -5.23
N ALA A 287 -9.06 12.76 -4.69
CA ALA A 287 -8.84 12.61 -3.24
C ALA A 287 -9.24 13.84 -2.39
N PRO A 288 -9.00 15.11 -2.82
CA PRO A 288 -9.38 16.28 -2.05
C PRO A 288 -10.89 16.38 -1.73
N ARG A 289 -11.76 15.80 -2.58
CA ARG A 289 -13.22 15.77 -2.33
C ARG A 289 -13.59 14.91 -1.14
N LEU A 290 -12.78 13.91 -0.83
CA LEU A 290 -12.92 13.04 0.33
C LEU A 290 -12.15 13.58 1.55
N GLY A 291 -11.70 14.84 1.52
CA GLY A 291 -10.90 15.46 2.57
C GLY A 291 -9.48 14.86 2.70
N LEU A 292 -9.03 14.10 1.71
CA LEU A 292 -7.75 13.43 1.75
C LEU A 292 -6.61 14.36 1.32
N GLN A 293 -5.56 14.41 2.13
CA GLN A 293 -4.37 15.21 1.91
C GLN A 293 -3.12 14.31 2.06
N PRO A 294 -2.03 14.61 1.34
CA PRO A 294 -0.75 13.95 1.55
C PRO A 294 -0.16 14.29 2.92
N ASP A 295 0.93 13.62 3.27
CA ASP A 295 1.78 14.06 4.38
C ASP A 295 2.25 15.50 4.13
N ALA A 296 2.30 16.33 5.17
CA ALA A 296 2.65 17.75 5.04
C ALA A 296 4.12 17.95 4.63
N ASN A 297 5.00 17.08 5.14
CA ASN A 297 6.43 17.07 4.86
C ASN A 297 7.01 15.69 5.20
N PHE A 298 8.26 15.45 4.77
CA PHE A 298 8.88 14.14 4.97
C PHE A 298 9.43 13.93 6.40
N GLN A 299 9.70 15.01 7.14
CA GLN A 299 10.09 14.95 8.56
C GLN A 299 8.97 14.30 9.39
N ASP A 300 7.71 14.62 9.10
CA ASP A 300 6.56 14.06 9.81
C ASP A 300 6.38 12.57 9.49
N VAL A 301 6.72 12.13 8.27
CA VAL A 301 6.76 10.71 7.89
C VAL A 301 7.78 9.94 8.75
N ILE A 302 8.96 10.52 8.98
CA ILE A 302 10.01 9.92 9.81
C ILE A 302 9.58 9.92 11.29
N ARG A 303 9.04 11.04 11.80
CA ARG A 303 8.53 11.12 13.18
C ARG A 303 7.45 10.08 13.44
N GLN A 304 6.50 9.91 12.50
CA GLN A 304 5.48 8.88 12.60
C GLN A 304 6.09 7.47 12.74
N TYR A 305 7.13 7.16 11.96
CA TYR A 305 7.82 5.86 12.09
C TYR A 305 8.48 5.69 13.47
N ILE A 306 9.12 6.74 13.99
CA ILE A 306 9.72 6.74 15.32
C ILE A 306 8.65 6.51 16.41
N ASP A 307 7.53 7.20 16.32
CA ASP A 307 6.42 7.07 17.28
C ASP A 307 5.76 5.69 17.20
N ASP A 308 5.59 5.14 15.99
CA ASP A 308 5.11 3.77 15.79
C ASP A 308 6.06 2.74 16.43
N CYS A 309 7.38 2.93 16.30
CA CYS A 309 8.37 2.05 16.95
C CYS A 309 8.32 2.13 18.49
N LYS A 310 8.17 3.34 19.03
CA LYS A 310 8.00 3.54 20.49
C LYS A 310 6.72 2.88 20.99
N ALA A 311 5.60 3.11 20.33
CA ALA A 311 4.32 2.50 20.68
C ALA A 311 4.34 0.97 20.62
N ALA A 312 5.21 0.40 19.77
CA ALA A 312 5.42 -1.05 19.66
C ALA A 312 6.51 -1.61 20.61
N GLY A 313 7.14 -0.78 21.45
CA GLY A 313 8.23 -1.19 22.35
C GLY A 313 9.52 -1.62 21.64
N LEU A 314 9.76 -1.08 20.42
CA LEU A 314 10.88 -1.45 19.56
C LEU A 314 12.07 -0.48 19.62
N GLU A 315 12.11 0.44 20.60
CA GLU A 315 13.16 1.48 20.70
C GLU A 315 14.56 0.88 20.73
N LYS A 316 14.76 -0.18 21.53
CA LYS A 316 16.07 -0.83 21.70
C LYS A 316 16.57 -1.55 20.44
N THR A 317 15.72 -1.76 19.45
CA THR A 317 16.09 -2.46 18.20
C THR A 317 15.98 -1.56 16.98
N ALA A 318 14.85 -0.89 16.80
CA ALA A 318 14.56 -0.10 15.61
C ALA A 318 15.05 1.36 15.72
N LEU A 319 15.38 1.87 16.91
CA LEU A 319 15.75 3.26 17.17
C LEU A 319 17.08 3.41 17.93
N LYS A 320 17.90 2.38 18.04
CA LYS A 320 19.19 2.46 18.75
C LYS A 320 20.23 3.38 18.11
N GLY A 321 19.92 3.90 16.92
CA GLY A 321 20.77 4.85 16.22
C GLY A 321 20.51 6.32 16.58
N LEU A 322 19.39 6.58 17.30
CA LEU A 322 19.00 7.91 17.77
C LEU A 322 19.78 8.35 19.02
#